data_a0bbe4dbd6640bcdf0a941590ffc2046
#
_entry.id   a0bbe4dbd6640bcdf0a941590ffc2046
#
_cell.length_a   1.000
_cell.length_b   1.000
_cell.length_c   1.000
_cell.angle_alpha   90.00
_cell.angle_beta   90.00
_cell.angle_gamma   90.00
#
_symmetry.space_group_name_H-M   'P 1'
#
loop_
_entity.id
_entity.type
_entity.pdbx_description
1 polymer ?
#
loop_
_entity_poly.entity_id
_entity_poly.type
_entity_poly.pdbx_seq_one_letter_code
_entity_poly.pdbx_strand_id
1 'polypeptide(L)'
;MNEVHAVIELKITPQRDCGFGKIAERVSKFEQVEACFLMSGAYDLLVFVKGNDLQDVAQFVAQDLSTIDGVLSTATHFMLKTYKAGGVLGKIGDGRLEVS
;
A
#
# COMPACT_ATOMS: atom_id res chain seq x y z
N MET A 1 -1.38 19.74 -6.72
CA MET A 1 -0.26 18.88 -6.42
C MET A 1 -0.63 17.44 -6.57
N ASN A 2 0.25 16.67 -7.15
CA ASN A 2 -0.04 15.29 -7.42
C ASN A 2 0.44 14.43 -6.27
N GLU A 3 -0.47 13.65 -5.73
CA GLU A 3 -0.10 12.66 -4.74
C GLU A 3 0.56 11.49 -5.43
N VAL A 4 1.46 10.84 -4.71
CA VAL A 4 2.07 9.61 -5.16
C VAL A 4 1.33 8.46 -4.49
N HIS A 5 0.97 7.48 -5.27
CA HIS A 5 0.31 6.28 -4.77
C HIS A 5 1.22 5.08 -4.94
N ALA A 6 1.17 4.19 -3.98
CA ALA A 6 2.01 2.99 -3.99
C ALA A 6 1.26 1.81 -3.43
N VAL A 7 1.70 0.64 -3.81
CA VAL A 7 1.20 -0.63 -3.29
C VAL A 7 2.35 -1.29 -2.57
N ILE A 8 2.13 -1.66 -1.32
CA ILE A 8 3.16 -2.28 -0.49
C ILE A 8 2.75 -3.72 -0.21
N GLU A 9 3.64 -4.65 -0.54
CA GLU A 9 3.47 -6.05 -0.17
C GLU A 9 4.18 -6.28 1.15
N LEU A 10 3.45 -6.82 2.12
CA LEU A 10 4.04 -7.14 3.41
C LEU A 10 4.02 -8.65 3.63
N LYS A 11 5.16 -9.20 4.03
CA LYS A 11 5.23 -10.53 4.61
C LYS A 11 5.25 -10.38 6.11
N ILE A 12 4.36 -11.08 6.78
CA ILE A 12 4.23 -10.94 8.22
C ILE A 12 4.18 -12.31 8.88
N THR A 13 4.57 -12.33 10.16
CA THR A 13 4.46 -13.53 10.98
C THR A 13 3.07 -13.56 11.59
N PRO A 14 2.30 -14.65 11.43
CA PRO A 14 0.98 -14.72 12.07
C PRO A 14 1.12 -14.66 13.59
N GLN A 15 0.25 -13.91 14.22
CA GLN A 15 0.22 -13.82 15.66
C GLN A 15 -0.45 -15.09 16.21
N ARG A 16 0.05 -15.59 17.32
CA ARG A 16 -0.38 -16.87 17.85
C ARG A 16 -1.89 -16.98 18.03
N ASP A 17 -2.52 -15.95 18.57
CA ASP A 17 -3.93 -16.00 18.92
C ASP A 17 -4.85 -15.29 17.94
N CYS A 18 -4.32 -14.46 17.08
CA CYS A 18 -5.14 -13.62 16.19
C CYS A 18 -4.72 -13.67 14.73
N GLY A 19 -3.85 -14.62 14.37
CA GLY A 19 -3.40 -14.73 12.99
C GLY A 19 -2.74 -13.43 12.51
N PHE A 20 -3.22 -12.91 11.39
CA PHE A 20 -2.68 -11.67 10.80
C PHE A 20 -3.47 -10.44 11.22
N GLY A 21 -4.56 -10.62 11.93
CA GLY A 21 -5.52 -9.55 12.15
C GLY A 21 -4.97 -8.36 12.92
N LYS A 22 -4.13 -8.62 13.92
CA LYS A 22 -3.62 -7.55 14.75
C LYS A 22 -2.67 -6.63 14.00
N ILE A 23 -1.82 -7.21 13.18
CA ILE A 23 -0.89 -6.42 12.37
C ILE A 23 -1.67 -5.67 11.29
N ALA A 24 -2.61 -6.33 10.63
CA ALA A 24 -3.44 -5.71 9.61
C ALA A 24 -4.22 -4.53 10.17
N GLU A 25 -4.77 -4.68 11.38
CA GLU A 25 -5.51 -3.62 12.03
C GLU A 25 -4.61 -2.42 12.33
N ARG A 26 -3.42 -2.70 12.83
CA ARG A 26 -2.46 -1.64 13.13
C ARG A 26 -2.03 -0.88 11.88
N VAL A 27 -1.75 -1.61 10.81
CA VAL A 27 -1.39 -1.01 9.52
C VAL A 27 -2.53 -0.14 9.00
N SER A 28 -3.75 -0.62 9.14
CA SER A 28 -4.92 0.09 8.62
C SER A 28 -5.21 1.40 9.32
N LYS A 29 -4.63 1.63 10.49
CA LYS A 29 -4.86 2.86 11.26
C LYS A 29 -3.99 4.03 10.83
N PHE A 30 -2.96 3.79 10.04
CA PHE A 30 -2.14 4.90 9.56
C PHE A 30 -2.91 5.72 8.55
N GLU A 31 -2.79 7.04 8.67
CA GLU A 31 -3.50 7.97 7.80
C GLU A 31 -3.11 7.81 6.33
N GLN A 32 -1.86 7.46 6.08
CA GLN A 32 -1.36 7.27 4.73
C GLN A 32 -1.93 6.04 4.03
N VAL A 33 -2.51 5.12 4.82
CA VAL A 33 -3.03 3.86 4.26
C VAL A 33 -4.44 4.09 3.77
N GLU A 34 -4.65 3.82 2.48
CA GLU A 34 -5.95 3.96 1.84
C GLU A 34 -6.73 2.66 1.83
N ALA A 35 -6.02 1.53 1.80
CA ALA A 35 -6.66 0.21 1.79
C ALA A 35 -5.65 -0.83 2.26
N CYS A 36 -6.16 -1.90 2.86
CA CYS A 36 -5.31 -2.98 3.35
C CYS A 36 -6.09 -4.29 3.17
N PHE A 37 -5.49 -5.23 2.49
CA PHE A 37 -6.13 -6.52 2.18
C PHE A 37 -5.27 -7.68 2.60
N LEU A 38 -5.90 -8.72 3.13
CA LEU A 38 -5.24 -9.99 3.35
C LEU A 38 -5.24 -10.75 2.03
N MET A 39 -4.08 -11.19 1.61
CA MET A 39 -3.90 -11.81 0.30
C MET A 39 -3.43 -13.24 0.42
N SER A 40 -3.77 -14.05 -0.55
CA SER A 40 -3.16 -15.36 -0.72
C SER A 40 -1.97 -15.19 -1.67
N GLY A 41 -0.98 -16.08 -1.54
CA GLY A 41 0.18 -16.07 -2.44
C GLY A 41 1.48 -15.81 -1.70
N ALA A 42 2.39 -15.12 -2.36
CA ALA A 42 3.76 -14.98 -1.89
C ALA A 42 3.92 -13.98 -0.74
N TYR A 43 2.93 -13.18 -0.47
CA TYR A 43 2.94 -12.21 0.61
C TYR A 43 1.58 -12.23 1.30
N ASP A 44 1.47 -11.56 2.45
CA ASP A 44 0.31 -11.71 3.31
C ASP A 44 -0.64 -10.52 3.28
N LEU A 45 -0.11 -9.30 3.23
CA LEU A 45 -0.94 -8.10 3.17
C LEU A 45 -0.56 -7.26 1.97
N LEU A 46 -1.58 -6.71 1.32
CA LEU A 46 -1.42 -5.74 0.26
C LEU A 46 -1.96 -4.42 0.77
N VAL A 47 -1.10 -3.41 0.82
CA VAL A 47 -1.42 -2.13 1.44
C VAL A 47 -1.31 -1.04 0.38
N PHE A 48 -2.39 -0.28 0.22
CA PHE A 48 -2.40 0.87 -0.69
C PHE A 48 -2.13 2.12 0.12
N VAL A 49 -1.09 2.87 -0.25
CA VAL A 49 -0.71 4.07 0.48
C VAL A 49 -0.58 5.25 -0.44
N LYS A 50 -0.62 6.43 0.15
CA LYS A 50 -0.41 7.69 -0.57
C LYS A 50 0.60 8.54 0.17
N GLY A 51 1.25 9.41 -0.56
CA GLY A 51 2.19 10.37 0.00
C GLY A 51 2.38 11.53 -0.94
N ASN A 52 3.14 12.52 -0.51
CA ASN A 52 3.36 13.73 -1.28
C ASN A 52 4.36 13.52 -2.41
N ASP A 53 5.33 12.65 -2.20
CA ASP A 53 6.33 12.31 -3.19
C ASP A 53 6.88 10.91 -2.91
N LEU A 54 7.78 10.45 -3.76
CA LEU A 54 8.35 9.10 -3.64
C LEU A 54 9.06 8.92 -2.30
N GLN A 55 9.79 9.94 -1.88
CA GLN A 55 10.55 9.88 -0.65
C GLN A 55 9.65 9.79 0.57
N ASP A 56 8.53 10.50 0.54
CA ASP A 56 7.56 10.47 1.61
C ASP A 56 7.02 9.04 1.82
N VAL A 57 6.67 8.36 0.72
CA VAL A 57 6.20 6.99 0.78
C VAL A 57 7.30 6.05 1.27
N ALA A 58 8.51 6.21 0.72
CA ALA A 58 9.63 5.35 1.11
C ALA A 58 9.94 5.49 2.59
N GLN A 59 9.88 6.71 3.10
CA GLN A 59 10.14 6.99 4.51
C GLN A 59 9.06 6.37 5.40
N PHE A 60 7.81 6.48 4.98
CA PHE A 60 6.70 5.86 5.70
C PHE A 60 6.90 4.34 5.82
N VAL A 61 7.26 3.70 4.70
CA VAL A 61 7.51 2.25 4.71
C VAL A 61 8.67 1.92 5.65
N ALA A 62 9.76 2.65 5.55
CA ALA A 62 10.97 2.35 6.32
C ALA A 62 10.79 2.62 7.82
N GLN A 63 10.08 3.67 8.18
CA GLN A 63 9.96 4.09 9.57
C GLN A 63 8.72 3.56 10.27
N ASP A 64 7.62 3.41 9.55
CA ASP A 64 6.35 3.06 10.18
C ASP A 64 5.90 1.64 9.90
N LEU A 65 6.08 1.15 8.69
CA LEU A 65 5.61 -0.19 8.35
C LEU A 65 6.64 -1.27 8.67
N SER A 66 7.86 -1.09 8.23
CA SER A 66 8.87 -2.14 8.39
C SER A 66 9.31 -2.34 9.84
N THR A 67 9.02 -1.37 10.70
CA THR A 67 9.37 -1.44 12.13
C THR A 67 8.28 -2.06 12.99
N ILE A 68 7.14 -2.39 12.41
CA ILE A 68 6.08 -3.07 13.15
C ILE A 68 6.55 -4.50 13.48
N ASP A 69 6.41 -4.86 14.75
CA ASP A 69 6.79 -6.20 15.20
C ASP A 69 5.96 -7.24 14.45
N GLY A 70 6.63 -8.21 13.85
CA GLY A 70 5.97 -9.23 13.05
C GLY A 70 6.02 -8.98 11.54
N VAL A 71 6.42 -7.80 11.12
CA VAL A 71 6.63 -7.53 9.68
C VAL A 71 8.01 -8.05 9.30
N LEU A 72 8.04 -9.04 8.42
CA LEU A 72 9.27 -9.70 8.01
C LEU A 72 9.95 -9.00 6.84
N SER A 73 9.17 -8.53 5.90
CA SER A 73 9.71 -7.84 4.74
C SER A 73 8.64 -6.98 4.08
N THR A 74 9.11 -5.99 3.35
CA THR A 74 8.25 -5.08 2.60
C THR A 74 8.75 -4.96 1.18
N ALA A 75 7.84 -4.79 0.24
CA ALA A 75 8.19 -4.52 -1.16
C ALA A 75 7.27 -3.40 -1.64
N THR A 76 7.86 -2.29 -2.04
CA THR A 76 7.11 -1.11 -2.45
C THR A 76 7.06 -1.00 -3.97
N HIS A 77 5.85 -0.82 -4.49
CA HIS A 77 5.62 -0.65 -5.91
C HIS A 77 4.89 0.67 -6.12
N PHE A 78 5.51 1.59 -6.83
CA PHE A 78 4.88 2.89 -7.08
C PHE A 78 3.98 2.80 -8.31
N MET A 79 2.80 3.41 -8.20
CA MET A 79 1.90 3.51 -9.33
C MET A 79 2.37 4.65 -10.22
N LEU A 80 2.80 4.33 -11.43
CA LEU A 80 3.37 5.33 -12.32
C LEU A 80 2.32 5.97 -13.22
N LYS A 81 1.28 5.23 -13.57
CA LYS A 81 0.31 5.69 -14.54
C LYS A 81 -0.96 4.88 -14.41
N THR A 82 -2.08 5.55 -14.51
CA THR A 82 -3.38 4.88 -14.46
C THR A 82 -3.94 4.73 -15.88
N TYR A 83 -4.16 3.50 -16.30
CA TYR A 83 -4.82 3.24 -17.56
C TYR A 83 -6.32 3.03 -17.39
N LYS A 84 -6.71 2.50 -16.23
CA LYS A 84 -8.13 2.27 -15.93
C LYS A 84 -8.28 2.13 -14.41
N ALA A 85 -9.29 2.75 -13.86
CA ALA A 85 -9.57 2.63 -12.44
C ALA A 85 -11.08 2.76 -12.23
N GLY A 86 -11.64 1.88 -11.39
CA GLY A 86 -13.07 1.88 -11.11
C GLY A 86 -13.91 1.67 -12.36
N GLY A 87 -13.37 1.01 -13.39
CA GLY A 87 -14.07 0.83 -14.65
C GLY A 87 -13.97 2.02 -15.61
N VAL A 88 -13.24 3.07 -15.21
CA VAL A 88 -13.04 4.27 -16.03
C VAL A 88 -11.61 4.29 -16.55
N LEU A 89 -11.44 4.55 -17.85
CA LEU A 89 -10.13 4.61 -18.46
C LEU A 89 -9.34 5.79 -17.92
N GLY A 90 -8.07 5.55 -17.62
CA GLY A 90 -7.17 6.58 -17.15
C GLY A 90 -6.70 7.43 -18.30
N LYS A 91 -6.53 8.73 -18.04
CA LYS A 91 -5.94 9.62 -19.00
C LYS A 91 -4.43 9.49 -18.95
N ILE A 92 -3.87 9.28 -20.11
CA ILE A 92 -2.42 9.08 -20.22
C ILE A 92 -1.70 10.40 -19.99
N GLY A 93 -0.73 10.36 -19.09
CA GLY A 93 0.20 11.47 -18.92
C GLY A 93 -0.05 12.36 -17.74
N ASP A 94 -1.26 12.55 -17.27
CA ASP A 94 -1.51 13.47 -16.16
C ASP A 94 -2.26 12.87 -14.98
N GLY A 95 -2.54 11.59 -15.03
CA GLY A 95 -3.20 10.93 -13.92
C GLY A 95 -4.67 11.22 -13.78
N ARG A 96 -5.23 12.08 -14.61
CA ARG A 96 -6.67 12.31 -14.57
C ARG A 96 -7.39 11.16 -15.24
N LEU A 97 -8.58 10.88 -14.73
CA LEU A 97 -9.44 9.92 -15.36
C LEU A 97 -10.21 10.59 -16.48
N GLU A 98 -10.37 9.89 -17.57
CA GLU A 98 -11.25 10.37 -18.62
C GLU A 98 -11.93 9.20 -19.31
N VAL A 99 -13.12 9.45 -19.79
CA VAL A 99 -13.88 8.48 -20.54
C VAL A 99 -13.52 8.68 -22.00
N SER A 100 -12.91 7.70 -22.58
CA SER A 100 -12.53 7.80 -23.97
C SER A 100 -13.47 7.05 -24.86
#